data_96a055651826dfa1132ac933571cd3d8
#
_entry.id   96a055651826dfa1132ac933571cd3d8
#
_cell.length_a   1.000
_cell.length_b   1.000
_cell.length_c   1.000
_cell.angle_alpha   90.00
_cell.angle_beta   90.00
_cell.angle_gamma   90.00
#
_symmetry.space_group_name_H-M   'P 1'
#
loop_
_entity.id
_entity.type
_entity.pdbx_description
1 polymer ?
#
loop_
_entity_poly.entity_id
_entity_poly.type
_entity_poly.pdbx_seq_one_letter_code
_entity_poly.pdbx_strand_id
1 'polypeptide(L)'
;MSEFEKYYPKISNLSTKLLDNPELGFKEYQTSKLIEDEIKSISPSIKVEHYLGTGLKVIFDNHKPKTIGIIAEMDDLYQPKHFKANPETGAAHACGHYTQVGIALAMINEIVKAERLKEFGTNLAFIFTPAEEFVDLDWRQEQKAKHKLDYFGGKQEAIKQGLFDHINYCVSVHAIGEEFKQRTVEINCDLAGFNFKYFDFYGEASHAAFAPESGVNAQSIATLFTTALALQRQQIKNPNRIRFNPVVIGENTESINVIPDHVKMGSDLRFFDIKYVQSLMKKFDQAAQGCASALGGKAKITTQVGYLPLHSNREMNALVKDTFLQEDRIPGLIENRGYTMAAGDIGDVGFIMPTIQIGYGGWTGTIHGSDFKLIDPEFVLKIFPEFVFNSTLNISNHLEKIDEYHHTKREYLKALKKMEG
;
A
#
# COMPACT_ATOMS: atom_id res chain seq x y z
N MET A 1 -5.10 -32.85 -14.86
CA MET A 1 -5.33 -31.98 -13.66
C MET A 1 -4.04 -31.23 -13.43
N SER A 2 -4.08 -29.88 -13.49
CA SER A 2 -2.90 -29.04 -13.23
C SER A 2 -2.47 -29.13 -11.76
N GLU A 3 -1.24 -28.71 -11.44
CA GLU A 3 -0.83 -28.64 -10.03
C GLU A 3 -1.65 -27.58 -9.28
N PHE A 4 -2.12 -26.51 -9.92
CA PHE A 4 -3.07 -25.56 -9.33
C PHE A 4 -4.36 -26.23 -8.85
N GLU A 5 -4.93 -27.14 -9.65
CA GLU A 5 -6.12 -27.91 -9.26
C GLU A 5 -5.85 -28.86 -8.07
N LYS A 6 -4.72 -29.58 -8.12
CA LYS A 6 -4.35 -30.51 -7.05
C LYS A 6 -4.07 -29.81 -5.72
N TYR A 7 -3.47 -28.62 -5.80
CA TYR A 7 -3.05 -27.85 -4.64
C TYR A 7 -4.17 -26.99 -4.03
N TYR A 8 -5.22 -26.69 -4.81
CA TYR A 8 -6.32 -25.82 -4.37
C TYR A 8 -6.93 -26.18 -3.01
N PRO A 9 -7.23 -27.45 -2.67
CA PRO A 9 -7.80 -27.78 -1.35
C PRO A 9 -6.87 -27.40 -0.20
N LYS A 10 -5.57 -27.52 -0.40
CA LYS A 10 -4.57 -27.21 0.62
C LYS A 10 -4.43 -25.70 0.80
N ILE A 11 -4.35 -24.94 -0.30
CA ILE A 11 -4.21 -23.49 -0.25
C ILE A 11 -5.50 -22.81 0.26
N SER A 12 -6.68 -23.34 -0.06
CA SER A 12 -7.95 -22.89 0.50
C SER A 12 -8.01 -23.06 2.02
N ASN A 13 -7.52 -24.20 2.54
CA ASN A 13 -7.43 -24.41 3.99
C ASN A 13 -6.41 -23.47 4.65
N LEU A 14 -5.25 -23.24 4.03
CA LEU A 14 -4.26 -22.29 4.54
C LEU A 14 -4.80 -20.87 4.56
N SER A 15 -5.46 -20.43 3.47
CA SER A 15 -6.10 -19.11 3.38
C SER A 15 -7.16 -18.92 4.46
N THR A 16 -7.91 -19.99 4.82
CA THR A 16 -8.85 -19.95 5.96
C THR A 16 -8.10 -19.75 7.28
N LYS A 17 -6.98 -20.44 7.49
CA LYS A 17 -6.17 -20.28 8.71
C LYS A 17 -5.59 -18.87 8.83
N LEU A 18 -5.13 -18.29 7.73
CA LEU A 18 -4.67 -16.89 7.70
C LEU A 18 -5.81 -15.94 8.05
N LEU A 19 -6.97 -16.08 7.40
CA LEU A 19 -8.17 -15.27 7.68
C LEU A 19 -8.61 -15.35 9.15
N ASP A 20 -8.41 -16.49 9.81
CA ASP A 20 -8.77 -16.71 11.22
C ASP A 20 -7.71 -16.17 12.21
N ASN A 21 -6.53 -15.77 11.73
CA ASN A 21 -5.42 -15.28 12.56
C ASN A 21 -4.86 -13.95 12.01
N PRO A 22 -5.67 -12.88 11.95
CA PRO A 22 -5.20 -11.60 11.42
C PRO A 22 -4.20 -10.93 12.36
N GLU A 23 -3.14 -10.34 11.78
CA GLU A 23 -2.04 -9.68 12.48
C GLU A 23 -1.72 -8.32 11.84
N LEU A 24 -1.48 -7.29 12.67
CA LEU A 24 -1.10 -5.96 12.19
C LEU A 24 0.34 -5.93 11.67
N GLY A 25 0.62 -4.97 10.81
CA GLY A 25 1.92 -4.80 10.17
C GLY A 25 3.11 -4.74 11.12
N PHE A 26 4.23 -5.38 10.74
CA PHE A 26 5.43 -5.65 11.53
C PHE A 26 5.21 -6.59 12.73
N LYS A 27 4.05 -7.22 12.87
CA LYS A 27 3.67 -8.14 13.94
C LYS A 27 3.10 -9.47 13.42
N GLU A 28 3.29 -9.75 12.12
CA GLU A 28 2.74 -10.90 11.39
C GLU A 28 3.51 -12.20 11.70
N TYR A 29 3.74 -12.50 12.98
CA TYR A 29 4.60 -13.63 13.39
C TYR A 29 3.99 -14.98 13.07
N GLN A 30 2.69 -15.18 13.29
CA GLN A 30 1.99 -16.42 12.99
C GLN A 30 1.80 -16.57 11.48
N THR A 31 1.45 -15.49 10.80
CA THR A 31 1.33 -15.42 9.34
C THR A 31 2.65 -15.82 8.69
N SER A 32 3.76 -15.21 9.09
CA SER A 32 5.11 -15.53 8.61
C SER A 32 5.45 -17.01 8.80
N LYS A 33 5.17 -17.54 10.00
CA LYS A 33 5.39 -18.95 10.30
C LYS A 33 4.54 -19.89 9.43
N LEU A 34 3.25 -19.59 9.24
CA LEU A 34 2.36 -20.40 8.40
C LEU A 34 2.83 -20.43 6.95
N ILE A 35 3.31 -19.29 6.42
CA ILE A 35 3.86 -19.19 5.06
C ILE A 35 5.14 -20.02 4.95
N GLU A 36 6.08 -19.87 5.88
CA GLU A 36 7.34 -20.63 5.85
C GLU A 36 7.10 -22.14 5.99
N ASP A 37 6.25 -22.57 6.93
CA ASP A 37 5.88 -23.97 7.11
C ASP A 37 5.29 -24.54 5.81
N GLU A 38 4.46 -23.77 5.09
CA GLU A 38 3.89 -24.18 3.80
C GLU A 38 4.96 -24.27 2.70
N ILE A 39 5.85 -23.29 2.57
CA ILE A 39 6.97 -23.32 1.63
C ILE A 39 7.83 -24.58 1.87
N LYS A 40 8.14 -24.88 3.12
CA LYS A 40 8.93 -26.06 3.49
C LYS A 40 8.19 -27.36 3.22
N SER A 41 6.85 -27.37 3.30
CA SER A 41 6.03 -28.54 2.95
C SER A 41 6.00 -28.80 1.44
N ILE A 42 6.04 -27.74 0.61
CA ILE A 42 6.19 -27.87 -0.84
C ILE A 42 7.54 -28.50 -1.16
N SER A 43 8.63 -27.96 -0.62
CA SER A 43 9.96 -28.57 -0.68
C SER A 43 10.86 -28.10 0.47
N PRO A 44 11.38 -29.03 1.29
CA PRO A 44 12.31 -28.68 2.39
C PRO A 44 13.61 -28.02 1.92
N SER A 45 13.98 -28.18 0.66
CA SER A 45 15.20 -27.60 0.08
C SER A 45 15.09 -26.11 -0.25
N ILE A 46 13.87 -25.55 -0.31
CA ILE A 46 13.69 -24.13 -0.58
C ILE A 46 14.33 -23.29 0.53
N LYS A 47 15.22 -22.40 0.16
CA LYS A 47 15.81 -21.43 1.09
C LYS A 47 14.86 -20.27 1.29
N VAL A 48 14.53 -19.94 2.53
CA VAL A 48 13.73 -18.78 2.91
C VAL A 48 14.63 -17.79 3.59
N GLU A 49 14.67 -16.57 3.07
CA GLU A 49 15.36 -15.42 3.66
C GLU A 49 14.36 -14.64 4.50
N HIS A 50 14.74 -14.27 5.72
CA HIS A 50 13.92 -13.45 6.63
C HIS A 50 14.38 -11.99 6.60
N TYR A 51 13.44 -11.06 6.64
CA TYR A 51 13.73 -9.62 6.72
C TYR A 51 12.65 -8.88 7.52
N LEU A 52 12.99 -7.74 8.08
CA LEU A 52 12.08 -6.90 8.89
C LEU A 52 11.34 -7.65 10.02
N GLY A 53 11.88 -8.76 10.47
CA GLY A 53 11.32 -9.58 11.55
C GLY A 53 10.27 -10.59 11.10
N THR A 54 9.37 -10.24 10.19
CA THR A 54 8.25 -11.09 9.74
C THR A 54 8.24 -11.36 8.23
N GLY A 55 8.86 -10.50 7.43
CA GLY A 55 8.92 -10.66 5.98
C GLY A 55 9.74 -11.87 5.53
N LEU A 56 9.34 -12.49 4.42
CA LEU A 56 9.98 -13.66 3.85
C LEU A 56 10.29 -13.45 2.37
N LYS A 57 11.44 -13.98 1.92
CA LYS A 57 11.83 -13.97 0.51
C LYS A 57 12.34 -15.34 0.08
N VAL A 58 11.90 -15.76 -1.09
CA VAL A 58 12.34 -17.01 -1.74
C VAL A 58 12.83 -16.67 -3.14
N ILE A 59 13.99 -17.17 -3.53
CA ILE A 59 14.53 -16.99 -4.88
C ILE A 59 14.64 -18.35 -5.57
N PHE A 60 14.09 -18.41 -6.78
CA PHE A 60 14.30 -19.49 -7.73
C PHE A 60 15.28 -19.01 -8.81
N ASP A 61 16.52 -19.45 -8.68
CA ASP A 61 17.60 -19.11 -9.61
C ASP A 61 17.49 -20.00 -10.86
N ASN A 62 17.15 -19.38 -11.99
CA ASN A 62 17.08 -20.00 -13.31
C ASN A 62 18.33 -19.68 -14.16
N HIS A 63 19.39 -19.20 -13.53
CA HIS A 63 20.65 -18.76 -14.15
C HIS A 63 20.44 -17.72 -15.26
N LYS A 64 19.50 -16.78 -15.04
CA LYS A 64 19.18 -15.69 -15.96
C LYS A 64 19.70 -14.35 -15.42
N PRO A 65 19.98 -13.40 -16.32
CA PRO A 65 20.55 -12.10 -15.91
C PRO A 65 19.53 -11.18 -15.20
N LYS A 66 18.21 -11.45 -15.35
CA LYS A 66 17.15 -10.62 -14.80
C LYS A 66 16.26 -11.44 -13.85
N THR A 67 15.66 -10.76 -12.88
CA THR A 67 14.75 -11.34 -11.89
C THR A 67 13.42 -10.60 -11.88
N ILE A 68 12.32 -11.33 -11.92
CA ILE A 68 10.97 -10.80 -11.64
C ILE A 68 10.63 -11.10 -10.18
N GLY A 69 10.27 -10.04 -9.43
CA GLY A 69 9.69 -10.16 -8.09
C GLY A 69 8.18 -10.35 -8.14
N ILE A 70 7.66 -11.34 -7.46
CA ILE A 70 6.23 -11.54 -7.19
C ILE A 70 6.00 -11.14 -5.74
N ILE A 71 5.17 -10.11 -5.53
CA ILE A 71 4.94 -9.53 -4.21
C ILE A 71 3.59 -10.01 -3.67
N ALA A 72 3.59 -10.47 -2.42
CA ALA A 72 2.40 -10.80 -1.65
C ALA A 72 2.46 -10.10 -0.28
N GLU A 73 1.46 -9.32 0.01
CA GLU A 73 1.30 -8.63 1.29
C GLU A 73 0.77 -9.60 2.34
N MET A 74 1.20 -9.43 3.61
CA MET A 74 0.94 -10.41 4.67
C MET A 74 0.12 -9.85 5.83
N ASP A 75 0.08 -8.53 5.98
CA ASP A 75 -0.49 -7.84 7.11
C ASP A 75 -1.98 -7.56 6.97
N ASP A 76 -2.52 -7.03 8.05
CA ASP A 76 -3.93 -6.70 8.20
C ASP A 76 -4.13 -5.29 8.74
N LEU A 77 -5.33 -4.79 8.58
CA LEU A 77 -5.72 -3.48 9.10
C LEU A 77 -6.53 -3.58 10.40
N TYR A 78 -6.66 -2.45 11.09
CA TYR A 78 -7.49 -2.35 12.28
C TYR A 78 -8.96 -2.17 11.88
N GLN A 79 -9.76 -3.25 11.99
CA GLN A 79 -11.22 -3.24 11.75
C GLN A 79 -11.94 -4.13 12.77
N PRO A 80 -12.12 -3.66 14.02
CA PRO A 80 -12.63 -4.49 15.10
C PRO A 80 -14.09 -4.95 14.94
N LYS A 81 -14.81 -4.38 13.96
CA LYS A 81 -16.20 -4.79 13.63
C LYS A 81 -16.27 -5.84 12.52
N HIS A 82 -15.16 -6.22 11.93
CA HIS A 82 -15.12 -7.25 10.90
C HIS A 82 -15.50 -8.62 11.51
N PHE A 83 -16.24 -9.44 10.73
CA PHE A 83 -16.76 -10.74 11.22
C PHE A 83 -15.66 -11.75 11.62
N LYS A 84 -14.41 -11.53 11.23
CA LYS A 84 -13.21 -12.31 11.58
C LYS A 84 -12.14 -11.44 12.25
N ALA A 85 -12.53 -10.35 12.90
CA ALA A 85 -11.56 -9.53 13.62
C ALA A 85 -10.97 -10.30 14.81
N ASN A 86 -9.68 -10.10 15.04
CA ASN A 86 -9.03 -10.56 16.26
C ASN A 86 -9.61 -9.77 17.45
N PRO A 87 -10.18 -10.43 18.47
CA PRO A 87 -10.86 -9.73 19.56
C PRO A 87 -9.91 -8.96 20.48
N GLU A 88 -8.62 -9.29 20.49
CA GLU A 88 -7.62 -8.64 21.33
C GLU A 88 -6.99 -7.43 20.64
N THR A 89 -6.68 -7.56 19.35
CA THR A 89 -5.93 -6.54 18.59
C THR A 89 -6.81 -5.70 17.69
N GLY A 90 -8.02 -6.17 17.35
CA GLY A 90 -8.89 -5.56 16.35
C GLY A 90 -8.38 -5.70 14.91
N ALA A 91 -7.32 -6.47 14.68
CA ALA A 91 -6.82 -6.77 13.34
C ALA A 91 -7.83 -7.58 12.54
N ALA A 92 -7.93 -7.32 11.23
CA ALA A 92 -8.85 -8.05 10.36
C ALA A 92 -8.39 -8.01 8.89
N HIS A 93 -8.54 -9.14 8.20
CA HIS A 93 -8.31 -9.27 6.75
C HIS A 93 -9.41 -8.58 5.90
N ALA A 94 -9.57 -7.27 6.09
CA ALA A 94 -10.54 -6.48 5.34
C ALA A 94 -9.96 -5.82 4.07
N CYS A 95 -8.72 -6.21 3.66
CA CYS A 95 -8.07 -5.85 2.39
C CYS A 95 -7.78 -7.07 1.50
N GLY A 96 -7.86 -8.30 2.03
CA GLY A 96 -7.72 -9.53 1.26
C GLY A 96 -6.29 -10.04 1.08
N HIS A 97 -5.29 -9.53 1.79
CA HIS A 97 -3.87 -9.88 1.66
C HIS A 97 -3.61 -11.38 1.83
N TYR A 98 -4.35 -12.07 2.69
CA TYR A 98 -4.23 -13.53 2.86
C TYR A 98 -4.42 -14.32 1.56
N THR A 99 -5.17 -13.77 0.60
CA THR A 99 -5.32 -14.41 -0.72
C THR A 99 -4.13 -14.14 -1.63
N GLN A 100 -3.44 -13.02 -1.50
CA GLN A 100 -2.16 -12.77 -2.20
C GLN A 100 -1.11 -13.80 -1.79
N VAL A 101 -1.04 -14.10 -0.48
CA VAL A 101 -0.20 -15.20 0.06
C VAL A 101 -0.58 -16.52 -0.61
N GLY A 102 -1.88 -16.83 -0.67
CA GLY A 102 -2.38 -18.04 -1.32
C GLY A 102 -1.98 -18.13 -2.79
N ILE A 103 -2.11 -17.02 -3.54
CA ILE A 103 -1.73 -16.93 -4.95
C ILE A 103 -0.22 -17.21 -5.13
N ALA A 104 0.63 -16.54 -4.34
CA ALA A 104 2.07 -16.71 -4.41
C ALA A 104 2.50 -18.15 -4.08
N LEU A 105 1.92 -18.78 -3.07
CA LEU A 105 2.22 -20.16 -2.69
C LEU A 105 1.74 -21.17 -3.75
N ALA A 106 0.61 -20.92 -4.41
CA ALA A 106 0.15 -21.75 -5.51
C ALA A 106 1.12 -21.69 -6.71
N MET A 107 1.67 -20.50 -7.02
CA MET A 107 2.71 -20.34 -8.05
C MET A 107 4.01 -21.06 -7.66
N ILE A 108 4.46 -20.97 -6.39
CA ILE A 108 5.63 -21.70 -5.90
C ILE A 108 5.41 -23.21 -6.05
N ASN A 109 4.24 -23.72 -5.71
CA ASN A 109 3.91 -25.14 -5.85
C ASN A 109 4.00 -25.58 -7.33
N GLU A 110 3.45 -24.81 -8.27
CA GLU A 110 3.52 -25.08 -9.70
C GLU A 110 4.98 -25.13 -10.18
N ILE A 111 5.79 -24.14 -9.80
CA ILE A 111 7.22 -24.09 -10.16
C ILE A 111 7.95 -25.35 -9.72
N VAL A 112 7.70 -25.80 -8.50
CA VAL A 112 8.46 -26.90 -7.86
C VAL A 112 7.92 -28.27 -8.31
N LYS A 113 6.60 -28.47 -8.26
CA LYS A 113 6.00 -29.79 -8.51
C LYS A 113 5.86 -30.15 -9.99
N ALA A 114 5.64 -29.13 -10.83
CA ALA A 114 5.61 -29.31 -12.30
C ALA A 114 6.95 -29.00 -12.97
N GLU A 115 8.00 -28.64 -12.19
CA GLU A 115 9.36 -28.36 -12.70
C GLU A 115 9.40 -27.27 -13.78
N ARG A 116 8.53 -26.25 -13.67
CA ARG A 116 8.30 -25.25 -14.72
C ARG A 116 9.23 -24.04 -14.70
N LEU A 117 10.17 -23.95 -13.72
CA LEU A 117 11.10 -22.81 -13.63
C LEU A 117 11.85 -22.54 -14.95
N LYS A 118 12.27 -23.60 -15.63
CA LYS A 118 13.04 -23.51 -16.89
C LYS A 118 12.29 -22.85 -18.08
N GLU A 119 10.96 -22.72 -17.98
CA GLU A 119 10.14 -22.06 -18.99
C GLU A 119 10.31 -20.53 -18.96
N PHE A 120 10.73 -19.99 -17.82
CA PHE A 120 10.91 -18.56 -17.62
C PHE A 120 12.21 -18.04 -18.22
N GLY A 121 12.15 -16.88 -18.88
CA GLY A 121 13.31 -16.13 -19.36
C GLY A 121 14.06 -15.39 -18.25
N THR A 122 13.60 -15.48 -16.99
CA THR A 122 14.13 -14.78 -15.83
C THR A 122 14.31 -15.74 -14.63
N ASN A 123 15.03 -15.26 -13.59
CA ASN A 123 14.86 -15.78 -12.24
C ASN A 123 13.55 -15.28 -11.65
N LEU A 124 13.04 -15.94 -10.60
CA LEU A 124 11.84 -15.53 -9.89
C LEU A 124 12.17 -15.31 -8.41
N ALA A 125 11.65 -14.23 -7.83
CA ALA A 125 11.71 -13.96 -6.41
C ALA A 125 10.30 -13.78 -5.85
N PHE A 126 9.90 -14.59 -4.88
CA PHE A 126 8.65 -14.43 -4.15
C PHE A 126 8.95 -13.64 -2.87
N ILE A 127 8.25 -12.54 -2.68
CA ILE A 127 8.51 -11.57 -1.62
C ILE A 127 7.21 -11.39 -0.82
N PHE A 128 7.16 -12.00 0.35
CA PHE A 128 6.05 -11.84 1.28
C PHE A 128 6.35 -10.63 2.16
N THR A 129 5.64 -9.53 1.91
CA THR A 129 5.96 -8.23 2.51
C THR A 129 5.08 -7.94 3.72
N PRO A 130 5.70 -7.53 4.86
CA PRO A 130 4.95 -7.06 6.01
C PRO A 130 4.49 -5.61 5.82
N ALA A 131 3.53 -5.17 6.63
CA ALA A 131 3.24 -3.78 6.93
C ALA A 131 2.93 -2.89 5.69
N GLU A 132 2.06 -3.37 4.79
CA GLU A 132 1.52 -2.54 3.71
C GLU A 132 0.53 -1.50 4.25
N GLU A 133 -0.33 -1.89 5.18
CA GLU A 133 -1.35 -1.02 5.77
C GLU A 133 -0.74 0.06 6.67
N PHE A 134 -1.10 1.31 6.43
CA PHE A 134 -0.56 2.46 7.15
C PHE A 134 -1.33 2.72 8.44
N VAL A 135 -1.32 1.73 9.34
CA VAL A 135 -2.04 1.71 10.63
C VAL A 135 -1.07 1.58 11.80
N ASP A 136 -1.59 1.60 13.04
CA ASP A 136 -0.80 1.48 14.29
C ASP A 136 0.33 2.54 14.38
N LEU A 137 -0.01 3.77 14.00
CA LEU A 137 0.97 4.85 13.79
C LEU A 137 1.73 5.23 15.04
N ASP A 138 1.10 5.19 16.21
CA ASP A 138 1.74 5.53 17.49
C ASP A 138 2.86 4.54 17.81
N TRP A 139 2.60 3.24 17.65
CA TRP A 139 3.62 2.21 17.83
C TRP A 139 4.75 2.36 16.79
N ARG A 140 4.43 2.60 15.52
CA ARG A 140 5.45 2.82 14.47
C ARG A 140 6.28 4.06 14.77
N GLN A 141 5.67 5.13 15.29
CA GLN A 141 6.40 6.34 15.72
C GLN A 141 7.35 6.03 16.88
N GLU A 142 6.94 5.20 17.83
CA GLU A 142 7.85 4.73 18.89
C GLU A 142 9.02 3.90 18.35
N GLN A 143 8.77 3.00 17.36
CA GLN A 143 9.85 2.25 16.74
C GLN A 143 10.81 3.16 15.97
N LYS A 144 10.28 4.20 15.31
CA LYS A 144 11.09 5.23 14.65
C LYS A 144 11.95 6.01 15.65
N ALA A 145 11.39 6.40 16.78
CA ALA A 145 12.13 7.06 17.86
C ALA A 145 13.23 6.18 18.48
N LYS A 146 13.05 4.85 18.45
CA LYS A 146 14.02 3.84 18.90
C LYS A 146 15.00 3.44 17.78
N HIS A 147 14.98 4.09 16.61
CA HIS A 147 15.79 3.78 15.42
C HIS A 147 15.65 2.33 14.92
N LYS A 148 14.50 1.71 15.13
CA LYS A 148 14.19 0.38 14.61
C LYS A 148 13.53 0.42 13.24
N LEU A 149 12.82 1.50 12.94
CA LEU A 149 12.22 1.82 11.65
C LEU A 149 12.58 3.27 11.27
N ASP A 150 12.73 3.54 9.98
CA ASP A 150 12.80 4.92 9.46
C ASP A 150 11.51 5.29 8.73
N TYR A 151 10.85 4.29 8.12
CA TYR A 151 9.60 4.46 7.37
C TYR A 151 8.51 3.56 7.93
N PHE A 152 7.26 3.88 7.62
CA PHE A 152 6.12 3.15 8.15
C PHE A 152 5.61 2.03 7.23
N GLY A 153 5.97 2.03 5.95
CA GLY A 153 5.64 0.97 5.01
C GLY A 153 6.70 -0.13 4.97
N GLY A 154 6.25 -1.37 4.88
CA GLY A 154 7.16 -2.53 4.83
C GLY A 154 8.03 -2.55 3.58
N LYS A 155 7.48 -2.22 2.39
CA LYS A 155 8.27 -2.14 1.15
C LYS A 155 9.25 -0.97 1.19
N GLN A 156 8.92 0.15 1.85
CA GLN A 156 9.86 1.26 2.06
C GLN A 156 11.10 0.82 2.86
N GLU A 157 10.89 0.14 3.99
CA GLU A 157 11.99 -0.40 4.79
C GLU A 157 12.76 -1.49 4.05
N ALA A 158 12.08 -2.36 3.30
CA ALA A 158 12.70 -3.40 2.49
C ALA A 158 13.61 -2.81 1.39
N ILE A 159 13.16 -1.75 0.69
CA ILE A 159 13.98 -1.02 -0.30
C ILE A 159 15.20 -0.40 0.39
N LYS A 160 15.01 0.23 1.54
CA LYS A 160 16.11 0.81 2.31
C LYS A 160 17.16 -0.24 2.73
N GLN A 161 16.73 -1.45 3.08
CA GLN A 161 17.62 -2.58 3.41
C GLN A 161 18.27 -3.23 2.19
N GLY A 162 17.86 -2.87 0.96
CA GLY A 162 18.44 -3.41 -0.29
C GLY A 162 17.80 -4.74 -0.72
N LEU A 163 16.63 -5.10 -0.18
CA LEU A 163 15.94 -6.34 -0.53
C LEU A 163 15.63 -6.45 -2.03
N PHE A 164 15.42 -5.31 -2.68
CA PHE A 164 15.07 -5.20 -4.09
C PHE A 164 16.27 -4.97 -5.03
N ASP A 165 17.52 -4.90 -4.51
CA ASP A 165 18.70 -4.50 -5.30
C ASP A 165 18.97 -5.41 -6.52
N HIS A 166 18.51 -6.67 -6.50
CA HIS A 166 18.68 -7.64 -7.59
C HIS A 166 17.36 -8.00 -8.30
N ILE A 167 16.31 -7.22 -8.07
CA ILE A 167 15.02 -7.37 -8.75
C ILE A 167 14.94 -6.32 -9.87
N ASN A 168 14.46 -6.72 -11.04
CA ASN A 168 14.40 -5.84 -12.22
C ASN A 168 12.99 -5.42 -12.57
N TYR A 169 12.00 -6.28 -12.29
CA TYR A 169 10.58 -6.08 -12.57
C TYR A 169 9.77 -6.63 -11.40
N CYS A 170 8.61 -6.04 -11.14
CA CYS A 170 7.71 -6.56 -10.11
C CYS A 170 6.29 -6.78 -10.62
N VAL A 171 5.71 -7.89 -10.20
CA VAL A 171 4.28 -8.21 -10.36
C VAL A 171 3.68 -8.32 -8.97
N SER A 172 2.63 -7.55 -8.74
CA SER A 172 1.78 -7.63 -7.55
C SER A 172 0.35 -7.92 -7.97
N VAL A 173 -0.46 -8.38 -7.04
CA VAL A 173 -1.89 -8.62 -7.23
C VAL A 173 -2.66 -7.99 -6.08
N HIS A 174 -3.91 -7.53 -6.32
CA HIS A 174 -4.70 -6.94 -5.25
C HIS A 174 -6.20 -7.17 -5.45
N ALA A 175 -6.93 -7.41 -4.37
CA ALA A 175 -8.39 -7.51 -4.39
C ALA A 175 -9.01 -6.18 -4.87
N ILE A 176 -10.01 -6.26 -5.76
CA ILE A 176 -10.79 -5.10 -6.16
C ILE A 176 -11.96 -4.96 -5.17
N GLY A 177 -12.11 -3.77 -4.56
CA GLY A 177 -13.14 -3.47 -3.59
C GLY A 177 -14.55 -3.27 -4.21
N GLU A 178 -14.85 -3.97 -5.29
CA GLU A 178 -16.12 -3.92 -6.00
C GLU A 178 -16.65 -5.34 -6.25
N GLU A 179 -17.96 -5.51 -6.18
CA GLU A 179 -18.62 -6.77 -6.51
C GLU A 179 -18.91 -6.85 -8.01
N PHE A 180 -18.46 -7.92 -8.64
CA PHE A 180 -18.65 -8.16 -10.06
C PHE A 180 -19.61 -9.36 -10.29
N LYS A 181 -20.44 -9.26 -11.34
CA LYS A 181 -21.34 -10.35 -11.76
C LYS A 181 -20.60 -11.55 -12.36
N GLN A 182 -19.36 -11.38 -12.73
CA GLN A 182 -18.51 -12.39 -13.36
C GLN A 182 -17.06 -12.29 -12.85
N ARG A 183 -16.30 -13.36 -12.99
CA ARG A 183 -14.87 -13.38 -12.69
C ARG A 183 -14.17 -12.30 -13.51
N THR A 184 -13.56 -11.34 -12.84
CA THR A 184 -13.02 -10.12 -13.46
C THR A 184 -11.60 -9.87 -12.98
N VAL A 185 -10.73 -9.48 -13.91
CA VAL A 185 -9.40 -8.96 -13.64
C VAL A 185 -9.30 -7.49 -14.07
N GLU A 186 -8.39 -6.75 -13.47
CA GLU A 186 -8.12 -5.35 -13.79
C GLU A 186 -6.64 -5.13 -14.05
N ILE A 187 -6.33 -4.38 -15.10
CA ILE A 187 -4.97 -3.96 -15.46
C ILE A 187 -4.93 -2.44 -15.72
N ASN A 188 -3.74 -1.87 -15.82
CA ASN A 188 -3.53 -0.46 -16.13
C ASN A 188 -4.19 0.52 -15.13
N CYS A 189 -4.30 0.17 -13.85
CA CYS A 189 -4.75 1.08 -12.82
C CYS A 189 -3.55 1.74 -12.13
N ASP A 190 -3.46 3.07 -12.18
CA ASP A 190 -2.51 3.84 -11.39
C ASP A 190 -3.03 4.03 -9.96
N LEU A 191 -2.14 4.00 -8.96
CA LEU A 191 -2.47 4.26 -7.57
C LEU A 191 -1.91 5.61 -7.14
N ALA A 192 -2.66 6.33 -6.30
CA ALA A 192 -2.17 7.57 -5.72
C ALA A 192 -1.03 7.31 -4.72
N GLY A 193 -0.10 8.23 -4.64
CA GLY A 193 0.74 8.39 -3.47
C GLY A 193 0.02 9.22 -2.41
N PHE A 194 0.52 9.20 -1.17
CA PHE A 194 -0.03 10.05 -0.12
C PHE A 194 1.02 10.50 0.88
N ASN A 195 0.70 11.61 1.58
CA ASN A 195 1.36 12.08 2.79
C ASN A 195 0.32 12.50 3.80
N PHE A 196 0.62 12.36 5.08
CA PHE A 196 -0.14 13.03 6.13
C PHE A 196 0.57 14.32 6.51
N LYS A 197 -0.17 15.42 6.49
CA LYS A 197 0.31 16.72 6.97
C LYS A 197 -0.42 17.08 8.25
N TYR A 198 0.36 17.52 9.23
CA TYR A 198 -0.12 17.99 10.53
C TYR A 198 0.22 19.45 10.69
N PHE A 199 -0.72 20.21 11.23
CA PHE A 199 -0.62 21.64 11.47
C PHE A 199 -1.02 21.89 12.92
N ASP A 200 -0.06 22.23 13.76
CA ASP A 200 -0.28 22.65 15.13
C ASP A 200 -0.32 24.20 15.16
N PHE A 201 -1.48 24.75 15.46
CA PHE A 201 -1.69 26.18 15.62
C PHE A 201 -1.64 26.54 17.10
N TYR A 202 -0.83 27.53 17.42
CA TYR A 202 -0.63 28.03 18.78
C TYR A 202 -1.08 29.44 18.87
N GLY A 203 -1.87 29.74 19.90
CA GLY A 203 -2.39 31.03 20.30
C GLY A 203 -2.03 31.36 21.74
N GLU A 204 -2.91 32.10 22.41
CA GLU A 204 -2.81 32.52 23.81
C GLU A 204 -4.17 32.38 24.49
N ALA A 205 -4.26 31.61 25.58
CA ALA A 205 -5.49 31.41 26.32
C ALA A 205 -5.91 32.68 27.07
N SER A 206 -7.21 32.96 27.06
CA SER A 206 -7.79 34.06 27.85
C SER A 206 -9.26 33.80 28.17
N HIS A 207 -9.83 34.51 29.09
CA HIS A 207 -11.26 34.44 29.40
C HIS A 207 -12.06 35.11 28.25
N ALA A 208 -12.87 34.33 27.55
CA ALA A 208 -13.51 34.76 26.29
C ALA A 208 -14.45 35.97 26.43
N ALA A 209 -15.01 36.25 27.64
CA ALA A 209 -15.90 37.36 27.89
C ALA A 209 -15.27 38.49 28.71
N PHE A 210 -14.30 38.17 29.59
CA PHE A 210 -13.71 39.15 30.51
C PHE A 210 -12.50 39.88 29.91
N ALA A 211 -11.63 39.17 29.21
CA ALA A 211 -10.41 39.73 28.66
C ALA A 211 -10.09 39.11 27.24
N PRO A 212 -11.03 39.17 26.28
CA PRO A 212 -10.82 38.57 24.97
C PRO A 212 -9.65 39.20 24.21
N GLU A 213 -9.34 40.47 24.46
CA GLU A 213 -8.25 41.20 23.81
C GLU A 213 -6.85 40.71 24.25
N SER A 214 -6.76 39.98 25.34
CA SER A 214 -5.51 39.38 25.83
C SER A 214 -5.24 37.99 25.24
N GLY A 215 -6.20 37.45 24.47
CA GLY A 215 -6.11 36.11 23.90
C GLY A 215 -5.77 36.10 22.40
N VAL A 216 -5.21 35.01 21.95
CA VAL A 216 -5.05 34.67 20.51
C VAL A 216 -5.71 33.31 20.24
N ASN A 217 -6.79 33.32 19.46
CA ASN A 217 -7.63 32.17 19.30
C ASN A 217 -7.06 31.21 18.23
N ALA A 218 -6.50 30.09 18.66
CA ALA A 218 -5.96 29.05 17.77
C ALA A 218 -7.03 28.42 16.87
N GLN A 219 -8.30 28.31 17.33
CA GLN A 219 -9.40 27.82 16.51
C GLN A 219 -9.75 28.77 15.36
N SER A 220 -9.66 30.08 15.58
CA SER A 220 -9.82 31.08 14.54
C SER A 220 -8.74 30.96 13.47
N ILE A 221 -7.49 30.67 13.87
CA ILE A 221 -6.38 30.40 12.93
C ILE A 221 -6.67 29.16 12.10
N ALA A 222 -7.09 28.05 12.71
CA ALA A 222 -7.45 26.81 12.03
C ALA A 222 -8.61 27.00 11.03
N THR A 223 -9.62 27.82 11.40
CA THR A 223 -10.74 28.17 10.52
C THR A 223 -10.29 28.99 9.32
N LEU A 224 -9.45 30.01 9.54
CA LEU A 224 -8.89 30.83 8.46
C LEU A 224 -8.03 29.98 7.51
N PHE A 225 -7.21 29.08 8.04
CA PHE A 225 -6.39 28.15 7.27
C PHE A 225 -7.26 27.21 6.42
N THR A 226 -8.32 26.61 6.98
CA THR A 226 -9.26 25.77 6.23
C THR A 226 -9.88 26.55 5.06
N THR A 227 -10.27 27.80 5.30
CA THR A 227 -10.81 28.71 4.27
C THR A 227 -9.76 29.01 3.20
N ALA A 228 -8.52 29.31 3.61
CA ALA A 228 -7.42 29.56 2.67
C ALA A 228 -7.14 28.37 1.76
N LEU A 229 -7.15 27.15 2.30
CA LEU A 229 -7.00 25.92 1.49
C LEU A 229 -8.17 25.72 0.53
N ALA A 230 -9.40 25.99 0.97
CA ALA A 230 -10.59 25.90 0.11
C ALA A 230 -10.50 26.88 -1.09
N LEU A 231 -10.05 28.10 -0.86
CA LEU A 231 -9.84 29.09 -1.92
C LEU A 231 -8.71 28.74 -2.88
N GLN A 232 -7.69 28.01 -2.42
CA GLN A 232 -6.60 27.53 -3.30
C GLN A 232 -7.03 26.41 -4.26
N ARG A 233 -8.15 25.71 -4.01
CA ARG A 233 -8.61 24.58 -4.87
C ARG A 233 -8.76 24.96 -6.33
N GLN A 234 -9.21 26.19 -6.62
CA GLN A 234 -9.36 26.72 -7.99
C GLN A 234 -8.03 26.78 -8.75
N GLN A 235 -6.91 26.88 -8.05
CA GLN A 235 -5.57 27.06 -8.64
C GLN A 235 -4.78 25.75 -8.71
N ILE A 236 -5.40 24.61 -8.35
CA ILE A 236 -4.76 23.29 -8.39
C ILE A 236 -4.80 22.77 -9.84
N LYS A 237 -3.61 22.46 -10.37
CA LYS A 237 -3.48 21.79 -11.66
C LYS A 237 -4.00 20.35 -11.54
N ASN A 238 -4.85 19.94 -12.48
CA ASN A 238 -5.44 18.59 -12.50
C ASN A 238 -6.12 18.23 -11.15
N PRO A 239 -7.16 18.97 -10.71
CA PRO A 239 -7.73 18.82 -9.38
C PRO A 239 -8.28 17.40 -9.11
N ASN A 240 -8.63 16.64 -10.14
CA ASN A 240 -9.08 15.26 -10.01
C ASN A 240 -7.99 14.28 -9.56
N ARG A 241 -6.71 14.67 -9.69
CA ARG A 241 -5.54 13.89 -9.28
C ARG A 241 -4.93 14.36 -7.96
N ILE A 242 -5.61 15.24 -7.25
CA ILE A 242 -5.20 15.73 -5.91
C ILE A 242 -6.40 15.59 -4.97
N ARG A 243 -6.16 15.06 -3.79
CA ARG A 243 -7.12 15.07 -2.67
C ARG A 243 -6.44 15.59 -1.43
N PHE A 244 -7.14 16.40 -0.67
CA PHE A 244 -6.78 16.79 0.68
C PHE A 244 -8.03 17.08 1.49
N ASN A 245 -7.97 16.74 2.76
CA ASN A 245 -9.11 16.83 3.69
C ASN A 245 -8.63 17.34 5.05
N PRO A 246 -8.53 18.68 5.24
CA PRO A 246 -8.13 19.25 6.53
C PRO A 246 -9.23 19.01 7.57
N VAL A 247 -8.85 18.37 8.67
CA VAL A 247 -9.73 18.09 9.81
C VAL A 247 -9.04 18.48 11.10
N VAL A 248 -9.80 18.99 12.08
CA VAL A 248 -9.33 19.15 13.47
C VAL A 248 -9.25 17.77 14.11
N ILE A 249 -8.09 17.42 14.63
CA ILE A 249 -7.81 16.11 15.27
C ILE A 249 -7.46 16.24 16.75
N GLY A 250 -7.32 17.46 17.25
CA GLY A 250 -7.11 17.74 18.67
C GLY A 250 -7.16 19.25 18.96
N GLU A 251 -7.76 19.56 20.07
CA GLU A 251 -7.80 20.90 20.67
C GLU A 251 -7.68 20.76 22.19
N ASN A 252 -7.17 21.78 22.87
CA ASN A 252 -6.96 21.70 24.30
C ASN A 252 -7.94 22.54 25.11
N THR A 253 -9.16 22.75 24.61
CA THR A 253 -10.19 23.43 25.38
C THR A 253 -11.39 22.50 25.61
N GLU A 254 -11.77 22.37 26.88
CA GLU A 254 -13.00 21.74 27.35
C GLU A 254 -14.04 22.77 27.76
N SER A 255 -13.66 24.07 27.76
CA SER A 255 -14.46 25.14 28.32
C SER A 255 -14.78 26.22 27.28
N ILE A 256 -16.07 26.46 27.05
CA ILE A 256 -16.56 27.44 26.04
C ILE A 256 -16.27 28.89 26.39
N ASN A 257 -15.90 29.16 27.63
CA ASN A 257 -15.56 30.51 28.12
C ASN A 257 -14.03 30.78 28.13
N VAL A 258 -13.24 29.89 27.56
CA VAL A 258 -11.78 30.01 27.37
C VAL A 258 -11.45 30.08 25.89
N ILE A 259 -10.64 31.06 25.50
CA ILE A 259 -10.06 31.11 24.15
C ILE A 259 -9.03 29.98 24.02
N PRO A 260 -9.18 29.06 23.02
CA PRO A 260 -8.24 27.95 22.85
C PRO A 260 -6.87 28.44 22.38
N ASP A 261 -5.81 28.02 23.06
CA ASP A 261 -4.43 28.38 22.75
C ASP A 261 -3.71 27.34 21.88
N HIS A 262 -4.32 26.17 21.64
CA HIS A 262 -3.78 25.15 20.76
C HIS A 262 -4.88 24.39 20.02
N VAL A 263 -4.69 24.25 18.69
CA VAL A 263 -5.52 23.40 17.83
C VAL A 263 -4.60 22.61 16.91
N LYS A 264 -4.78 21.30 16.86
CA LYS A 264 -4.09 20.41 15.93
C LYS A 264 -5.02 20.01 14.80
N MET A 265 -4.55 20.22 13.57
CA MET A 265 -5.21 19.74 12.35
C MET A 265 -4.37 18.69 11.66
N GLY A 266 -5.05 17.78 10.93
CA GLY A 266 -4.42 16.83 10.02
C GLY A 266 -5.06 16.88 8.64
N SER A 267 -4.31 16.47 7.62
CA SER A 267 -4.85 16.27 6.27
C SER A 267 -4.15 15.09 5.60
N ASP A 268 -4.94 14.17 5.06
CA ASP A 268 -4.50 13.24 4.03
C ASP A 268 -4.33 14.02 2.72
N LEU A 269 -3.13 13.98 2.15
CA LEU A 269 -2.81 14.63 0.86
C LEU A 269 -2.43 13.55 -0.14
N ARG A 270 -3.30 13.28 -1.12
CA ARG A 270 -3.10 12.25 -2.16
C ARG A 270 -2.74 12.89 -3.50
N PHE A 271 -1.86 12.23 -4.25
CA PHE A 271 -1.26 12.78 -5.46
C PHE A 271 -0.76 11.70 -6.43
N PHE A 272 -0.47 12.11 -7.68
CA PHE A 272 0.17 11.27 -8.70
C PHE A 272 1.49 11.86 -9.23
N ASP A 273 1.75 13.14 -9.00
CA ASP A 273 2.97 13.82 -9.45
C ASP A 273 3.76 14.32 -8.23
N ILE A 274 4.90 13.66 -7.99
CA ILE A 274 5.79 13.94 -6.85
C ILE A 274 6.31 15.38 -6.90
N LYS A 275 6.71 15.87 -8.08
CA LYS A 275 7.25 17.24 -8.20
C LYS A 275 6.17 18.29 -7.96
N TYR A 276 4.99 18.04 -8.49
CA TYR A 276 3.87 18.96 -8.31
C TYR A 276 3.41 19.00 -6.85
N VAL A 277 3.24 17.85 -6.18
CA VAL A 277 2.81 17.83 -4.79
C VAL A 277 3.81 18.51 -3.85
N GLN A 278 5.12 18.39 -4.11
CA GLN A 278 6.14 19.12 -3.35
C GLN A 278 5.92 20.65 -3.44
N SER A 279 5.57 21.17 -4.62
CA SER A 279 5.23 22.60 -4.79
C SER A 279 3.94 22.98 -4.09
N LEU A 280 2.95 22.09 -4.09
CA LEU A 280 1.66 22.30 -3.42
C LEU A 280 1.79 22.29 -1.89
N MET A 281 2.57 21.34 -1.35
CA MET A 281 2.86 21.29 0.09
C MET A 281 3.47 22.59 0.60
N LYS A 282 4.43 23.17 -0.14
CA LYS A 282 5.00 24.50 0.21
C LYS A 282 3.95 25.59 0.28
N LYS A 283 2.97 25.58 -0.62
CA LYS A 283 1.86 26.55 -0.58
C LYS A 283 0.97 26.34 0.65
N PHE A 284 0.71 25.10 1.03
CA PHE A 284 -0.04 24.79 2.23
C PHE A 284 0.71 25.23 3.49
N ASP A 285 2.01 25.02 3.54
CA ASP A 285 2.86 25.45 4.65
C ASP A 285 2.88 26.98 4.78
N GLN A 286 3.02 27.68 3.64
CA GLN A 286 2.95 29.15 3.61
C GLN A 286 1.57 29.67 4.03
N ALA A 287 0.49 28.99 3.62
CA ALA A 287 -0.87 29.37 4.04
C ALA A 287 -1.04 29.17 5.56
N ALA A 288 -0.56 28.07 6.14
CA ALA A 288 -0.62 27.84 7.58
C ALA A 288 0.15 28.90 8.36
N GLN A 289 1.38 29.20 7.95
CA GLN A 289 2.20 30.25 8.57
C GLN A 289 1.56 31.64 8.44
N GLY A 290 1.04 31.96 7.23
CA GLY A 290 0.39 33.24 6.96
C GLY A 290 -0.89 33.44 7.77
N CYS A 291 -1.74 32.42 7.87
CA CYS A 291 -2.96 32.47 8.70
C CYS A 291 -2.64 32.64 10.19
N ALA A 292 -1.65 31.91 10.69
CA ALA A 292 -1.22 32.03 12.07
C ALA A 292 -0.68 33.44 12.37
N SER A 293 0.21 33.95 11.53
CA SER A 293 0.79 35.28 11.66
C SER A 293 -0.28 36.41 11.57
N ALA A 294 -1.25 36.27 10.65
CA ALA A 294 -2.32 37.25 10.47
C ALA A 294 -3.19 37.44 11.73
N LEU A 295 -3.32 36.40 12.55
CA LEU A 295 -4.12 36.42 13.78
C LEU A 295 -3.25 36.45 15.06
N GLY A 296 -1.94 36.72 14.94
CA GLY A 296 -1.03 36.91 16.08
C GLY A 296 -0.52 35.60 16.69
N GLY A 297 -0.78 34.44 16.09
CA GLY A 297 -0.35 33.15 16.59
C GLY A 297 0.85 32.56 15.83
N LYS A 298 1.10 31.28 16.05
CA LYS A 298 2.20 30.52 15.44
C LYS A 298 1.68 29.21 14.85
N ALA A 299 2.37 28.68 13.83
CA ALA A 299 2.11 27.35 13.29
C ALA A 299 3.37 26.50 13.33
N LYS A 300 3.23 25.23 13.75
CA LYS A 300 4.23 24.18 13.54
C LYS A 300 3.66 23.17 12.54
N ILE A 301 4.45 22.81 11.54
CA ILE A 301 4.00 21.93 10.46
C ILE A 301 4.87 20.69 10.47
N THR A 302 4.23 19.52 10.38
CA THR A 302 4.92 18.23 10.30
C THR A 302 4.35 17.45 9.14
N THR A 303 5.22 16.84 8.34
CA THR A 303 4.83 15.92 7.27
C THR A 303 5.26 14.51 7.64
N GLN A 304 4.29 13.60 7.71
CA GLN A 304 4.56 12.17 7.74
C GLN A 304 4.49 11.65 6.30
N VAL A 305 5.63 11.24 5.77
CA VAL A 305 5.70 10.63 4.44
C VAL A 305 4.92 9.33 4.45
N GLY A 306 3.98 9.20 3.54
CA GLY A 306 3.26 7.98 3.20
C GLY A 306 3.94 7.28 2.03
N TYR A 307 3.18 6.94 0.98
CA TYR A 307 3.65 6.15 -0.15
C TYR A 307 3.81 6.99 -1.41
N LEU A 308 4.74 6.60 -2.28
CA LEU A 308 4.85 7.15 -3.62
C LEU A 308 3.73 6.61 -4.53
N PRO A 309 3.35 7.32 -5.60
CA PRO A 309 2.33 6.83 -6.52
C PRO A 309 2.83 5.65 -7.36
N LEU A 310 1.96 4.69 -7.64
CA LEU A 310 2.21 3.69 -8.67
C LEU A 310 1.76 4.22 -10.03
N HIS A 311 2.68 4.31 -10.96
CA HIS A 311 2.39 4.40 -12.39
C HIS A 311 2.57 2.99 -12.98
N SER A 312 1.47 2.27 -13.13
CA SER A 312 1.48 0.87 -13.58
C SER A 312 2.13 0.75 -14.96
N ASN A 313 3.14 -0.11 -15.12
CA ASN A 313 3.87 -0.24 -16.39
C ASN A 313 2.97 -0.75 -17.50
N ARG A 314 2.84 0.02 -18.59
CA ARG A 314 1.86 -0.24 -19.67
C ARG A 314 2.27 -1.41 -20.56
N GLU A 315 3.56 -1.59 -20.80
CA GLU A 315 4.11 -2.66 -21.61
C GLU A 315 3.92 -4.02 -20.93
N MET A 316 4.21 -4.10 -19.61
CA MET A 316 3.93 -5.30 -18.82
C MET A 316 2.43 -5.62 -18.80
N ASN A 317 1.57 -4.61 -18.63
CA ASN A 317 0.11 -4.81 -18.65
C ASN A 317 -0.40 -5.26 -20.04
N ALA A 318 0.24 -4.84 -21.14
CA ALA A 318 -0.09 -5.34 -22.49
C ALA A 318 0.18 -6.85 -22.60
N LEU A 319 1.29 -7.34 -22.03
CA LEU A 319 1.60 -8.77 -21.98
C LEU A 319 0.63 -9.56 -21.08
N VAL A 320 0.13 -8.95 -20.00
CA VAL A 320 -0.95 -9.55 -19.18
C VAL A 320 -2.25 -9.63 -20.00
N LYS A 321 -2.57 -8.59 -20.78
CA LYS A 321 -3.73 -8.61 -21.69
C LYS A 321 -3.62 -9.71 -22.73
N ASP A 322 -2.44 -9.92 -23.33
CA ASP A 322 -2.22 -11.01 -24.28
C ASP A 322 -2.50 -12.39 -23.66
N THR A 323 -2.14 -12.57 -22.38
CA THR A 323 -2.46 -13.78 -21.61
C THR A 323 -3.97 -13.89 -21.33
N PHE A 324 -4.62 -12.77 -20.98
CA PHE A 324 -6.07 -12.74 -20.75
C PHE A 324 -6.87 -13.18 -21.97
N LEU A 325 -6.46 -12.79 -23.17
CA LEU A 325 -7.13 -13.17 -24.43
C LEU A 325 -7.11 -14.69 -24.71
N GLN A 326 -6.32 -15.46 -23.95
CA GLN A 326 -6.22 -16.91 -24.04
C GLN A 326 -6.85 -17.62 -22.82
N GLU A 327 -7.50 -16.86 -21.90
CA GLU A 327 -8.04 -17.40 -20.65
C GLU A 327 -9.58 -17.35 -20.63
N ASP A 328 -10.20 -18.44 -21.04
CA ASP A 328 -11.66 -18.54 -21.19
C ASP A 328 -12.43 -18.58 -19.85
N ARG A 329 -11.75 -18.89 -18.75
CA ARG A 329 -12.37 -19.02 -17.40
C ARG A 329 -12.56 -17.67 -16.69
N ILE A 330 -11.96 -16.60 -17.25
CA ILE A 330 -12.04 -15.22 -16.71
C ILE A 330 -12.70 -14.32 -17.77
N PRO A 331 -14.03 -14.18 -17.78
CA PRO A 331 -14.72 -13.47 -18.85
C PRO A 331 -14.66 -11.95 -18.74
N GLY A 332 -14.26 -11.39 -17.58
CA GLY A 332 -14.25 -9.94 -17.32
C GLY A 332 -12.86 -9.34 -17.33
N LEU A 333 -12.66 -8.26 -18.12
CA LEU A 333 -11.46 -7.44 -18.11
C LEU A 333 -11.82 -5.97 -17.94
N ILE A 334 -11.26 -5.35 -16.90
CA ILE A 334 -11.16 -3.89 -16.80
C ILE A 334 -9.77 -3.53 -17.35
N GLU A 335 -9.73 -3.16 -18.62
CA GLU A 335 -8.45 -2.95 -19.31
C GLU A 335 -7.74 -1.67 -18.87
N ASN A 336 -8.50 -0.65 -18.53
CA ASN A 336 -7.95 0.64 -18.15
C ASN A 336 -8.95 1.45 -17.32
N ARG A 337 -8.85 1.33 -16.00
CA ARG A 337 -9.58 2.22 -15.10
C ARG A 337 -8.98 3.65 -15.09
N GLY A 338 -7.76 3.81 -15.58
CA GLY A 338 -7.00 5.05 -15.53
C GLY A 338 -6.27 5.22 -14.20
N TYR A 339 -6.99 5.52 -13.13
CA TYR A 339 -6.39 5.66 -11.80
C TYR A 339 -7.43 5.50 -10.68
N THR A 340 -6.95 5.17 -9.50
CA THR A 340 -7.71 5.24 -8.25
C THR A 340 -7.00 6.12 -7.23
N MET A 341 -7.75 6.70 -6.30
CA MET A 341 -7.18 7.45 -5.17
C MET A 341 -6.76 6.52 -4.00
N ALA A 342 -6.93 5.22 -4.14
CA ALA A 342 -6.28 4.24 -3.25
C ALA A 342 -4.77 4.36 -3.37
N ALA A 343 -4.06 4.04 -2.30
CA ALA A 343 -2.60 4.07 -2.24
C ALA A 343 -2.11 2.77 -1.62
N GLY A 344 -0.94 2.32 -2.06
CA GLY A 344 -0.23 1.18 -1.51
C GLY A 344 1.27 1.39 -1.65
N ASP A 345 2.06 0.79 -0.78
CA ASP A 345 3.52 0.92 -0.82
C ASP A 345 4.17 0.19 -2.02
N ILE A 346 3.35 -0.46 -2.85
CA ILE A 346 3.75 -0.94 -4.19
C ILE A 346 4.18 0.23 -5.10
N GLY A 347 3.68 1.44 -4.87
CA GLY A 347 4.13 2.64 -5.56
C GLY A 347 5.61 2.96 -5.33
N ASP A 348 6.12 2.67 -4.15
CA ASP A 348 7.54 2.81 -3.82
C ASP A 348 8.41 1.84 -4.63
N VAL A 349 7.95 0.60 -4.84
CA VAL A 349 8.58 -0.37 -5.74
C VAL A 349 8.48 0.11 -7.19
N GLY A 350 7.31 0.59 -7.61
CA GLY A 350 7.09 1.18 -8.94
C GLY A 350 7.94 2.42 -9.23
N PHE A 351 8.40 3.13 -8.19
CA PHE A 351 9.38 4.20 -8.37
C PHE A 351 10.77 3.68 -8.76
N ILE A 352 11.19 2.53 -8.24
CA ILE A 352 12.55 2.02 -8.48
C ILE A 352 12.67 1.13 -9.73
N MET A 353 11.60 0.46 -10.15
CA MET A 353 11.61 -0.43 -11.32
C MET A 353 10.23 -0.60 -11.96
N PRO A 354 10.15 -1.09 -13.22
CA PRO A 354 8.87 -1.43 -13.87
C PRO A 354 8.05 -2.39 -13.01
N THR A 355 6.84 -1.95 -12.66
CA THR A 355 5.97 -2.67 -11.73
C THR A 355 4.53 -2.60 -12.20
N ILE A 356 3.79 -3.70 -12.03
CA ILE A 356 2.34 -3.76 -12.22
C ILE A 356 1.65 -4.30 -10.98
N GLN A 357 0.38 -3.91 -10.82
CA GLN A 357 -0.55 -4.54 -9.90
C GLN A 357 -1.77 -5.00 -10.69
N ILE A 358 -2.03 -6.32 -10.67
CA ILE A 358 -3.18 -6.92 -11.34
C ILE A 358 -4.31 -7.02 -10.32
N GLY A 359 -5.42 -6.34 -10.60
CA GLY A 359 -6.62 -6.41 -9.76
C GLY A 359 -7.43 -7.68 -10.04
N TYR A 360 -8.10 -8.21 -9.01
CA TYR A 360 -9.00 -9.37 -9.15
C TYR A 360 -10.27 -9.21 -8.32
N GLY A 361 -11.40 -9.61 -8.93
CA GLY A 361 -12.70 -9.70 -8.28
C GLY A 361 -12.86 -10.97 -7.43
N GLY A 362 -14.09 -11.36 -7.17
CA GLY A 362 -14.42 -12.51 -6.32
C GLY A 362 -14.75 -12.14 -4.88
N TRP A 363 -15.02 -10.86 -4.64
CA TRP A 363 -15.26 -10.26 -3.34
C TRP A 363 -16.66 -9.61 -3.28
N THR A 364 -17.19 -9.45 -2.06
CA THR A 364 -18.37 -8.64 -1.75
C THR A 364 -18.09 -7.79 -0.51
N GLY A 365 -18.94 -6.79 -0.28
CA GLY A 365 -18.75 -5.81 0.79
C GLY A 365 -17.82 -4.66 0.38
N THR A 366 -17.52 -3.81 1.35
CA THR A 366 -16.68 -2.63 1.16
C THR A 366 -15.26 -2.96 1.59
N ILE A 367 -14.26 -2.72 0.73
CA ILE A 367 -12.84 -2.86 1.12
C ILE A 367 -12.56 -1.98 2.36
N HIS A 368 -11.85 -2.53 3.34
CA HIS A 368 -11.65 -2.00 4.70
C HIS A 368 -12.94 -1.95 5.55
N GLY A 369 -14.08 -2.40 5.01
CA GLY A 369 -15.34 -2.49 5.74
C GLY A 369 -15.45 -3.74 6.62
N SER A 370 -16.43 -3.73 7.51
CA SER A 370 -16.71 -4.87 8.39
C SER A 370 -17.35 -6.07 7.68
N ASP A 371 -17.82 -5.87 6.45
CA ASP A 371 -18.53 -6.82 5.61
C ASP A 371 -17.71 -7.37 4.43
N PHE A 372 -16.46 -6.92 4.30
CA PHE A 372 -15.61 -7.36 3.19
C PHE A 372 -15.25 -8.84 3.32
N LYS A 373 -15.57 -9.62 2.29
CA LYS A 373 -15.34 -11.07 2.31
C LYS A 373 -15.19 -11.66 0.91
N LEU A 374 -14.42 -12.74 0.83
CA LEU A 374 -14.26 -13.58 -0.36
C LEU A 374 -15.54 -14.38 -0.64
N ILE A 375 -16.04 -14.33 -1.89
CA ILE A 375 -17.24 -15.06 -2.33
C ILE A 375 -16.96 -16.07 -3.43
N ASP A 376 -15.86 -15.94 -4.19
CA ASP A 376 -15.44 -16.94 -5.18
C ASP A 376 -14.01 -17.43 -4.90
N PRO A 377 -13.82 -18.30 -3.88
CA PRO A 377 -12.50 -18.81 -3.53
C PRO A 377 -11.90 -19.70 -4.63
N GLU A 378 -12.72 -20.36 -5.46
CA GLU A 378 -12.23 -21.14 -6.59
C GLU A 378 -11.56 -20.23 -7.64
N PHE A 379 -12.17 -19.09 -7.94
CA PHE A 379 -11.56 -18.10 -8.82
C PHE A 379 -10.25 -17.61 -8.25
N VAL A 380 -10.28 -17.10 -7.03
CA VAL A 380 -9.16 -16.35 -6.44
C VAL A 380 -7.97 -17.26 -6.07
N LEU A 381 -8.22 -18.51 -5.66
CA LEU A 381 -7.16 -19.39 -5.14
C LEU A 381 -6.82 -20.58 -6.07
N LYS A 382 -7.50 -20.71 -7.22
CA LYS A 382 -7.21 -21.78 -8.21
C LYS A 382 -6.99 -21.23 -9.61
N ILE A 383 -7.96 -20.47 -10.16
CA ILE A 383 -7.92 -19.99 -11.55
C ILE A 383 -7.00 -18.77 -11.68
N PHE A 384 -7.15 -17.80 -10.80
CA PHE A 384 -6.38 -16.56 -10.86
C PHE A 384 -4.87 -16.77 -10.61
N PRO A 385 -4.40 -17.64 -9.69
CA PRO A 385 -2.98 -17.98 -9.59
C PRO A 385 -2.37 -18.52 -10.88
N GLU A 386 -3.10 -19.38 -11.62
CA GLU A 386 -2.67 -19.90 -12.91
C GLU A 386 -2.58 -18.79 -13.96
N PHE A 387 -3.56 -17.87 -13.98
CA PHE A 387 -3.53 -16.69 -14.84
C PHE A 387 -2.33 -15.78 -14.51
N VAL A 388 -2.04 -15.51 -13.24
CA VAL A 388 -0.89 -14.69 -12.81
C VAL A 388 0.43 -15.38 -13.17
N PHE A 389 0.50 -16.70 -13.00
CA PHE A 389 1.66 -17.50 -13.42
C PHE A 389 1.93 -17.36 -14.92
N ASN A 390 0.91 -17.59 -15.76
CA ASN A 390 1.03 -17.49 -17.21
C ASN A 390 1.33 -16.05 -17.67
N SER A 391 0.76 -15.05 -17.01
CA SER A 391 1.08 -13.63 -17.23
C SER A 391 2.54 -13.31 -16.91
N THR A 392 3.02 -13.81 -15.77
CA THR A 392 4.43 -13.64 -15.35
C THR A 392 5.38 -14.36 -16.32
N LEU A 393 4.99 -15.55 -16.79
CA LEU A 393 5.74 -16.30 -17.79
C LEU A 393 5.81 -15.52 -19.10
N ASN A 394 4.69 -14.97 -19.58
CA ASN A 394 4.66 -14.14 -20.79
C ASN A 394 5.54 -12.89 -20.65
N ILE A 395 5.48 -12.19 -19.51
CA ILE A 395 6.36 -11.07 -19.21
C ILE A 395 7.84 -11.51 -19.24
N SER A 396 8.18 -12.61 -18.59
CA SER A 396 9.56 -13.09 -18.48
C SER A 396 10.21 -13.42 -19.82
N ASN A 397 9.40 -13.81 -20.79
CA ASN A 397 9.85 -14.23 -22.12
C ASN A 397 9.81 -13.12 -23.16
N HIS A 398 9.35 -11.92 -22.80
CA HIS A 398 9.22 -10.78 -23.72
C HIS A 398 9.73 -9.46 -23.08
N LEU A 399 10.83 -9.54 -22.35
CA LEU A 399 11.42 -8.36 -21.68
C LEU A 399 11.86 -7.27 -22.67
N GLU A 400 12.17 -7.63 -23.89
CA GLU A 400 12.54 -6.69 -24.97
C GLU A 400 11.41 -5.71 -25.35
N LYS A 401 10.18 -5.99 -24.94
CA LYS A 401 9.02 -5.11 -25.16
C LYS A 401 8.81 -4.08 -24.05
N ILE A 402 9.60 -4.14 -22.98
CA ILE A 402 9.41 -3.34 -21.79
C ILE A 402 10.51 -2.29 -21.70
N ASP A 403 10.13 -1.01 -21.62
CA ASP A 403 11.06 0.06 -21.34
C ASP A 403 11.58 -0.06 -19.90
N GLU A 404 12.81 -0.56 -19.78
CA GLU A 404 13.45 -0.76 -18.49
C GLU A 404 13.93 0.56 -17.91
N TYR A 405 13.57 0.82 -16.67
CA TYR A 405 14.17 1.86 -15.85
C TYR A 405 14.55 1.30 -14.48
N HIS A 406 15.55 1.87 -13.87
CA HIS A 406 15.97 1.50 -12.54
C HIS A 406 16.47 2.71 -11.79
N HIS A 407 15.77 3.09 -10.71
CA HIS A 407 16.26 4.08 -9.77
C HIS A 407 16.99 3.40 -8.61
N THR A 408 18.14 3.92 -8.29
CA THR A 408 18.95 3.41 -7.17
C THR A 408 18.25 3.66 -5.83
N LYS A 409 18.55 2.85 -4.84
CA LYS A 409 18.16 3.09 -3.44
C LYS A 409 18.47 4.54 -3.00
N ARG A 410 19.61 5.09 -3.41
CA ARG A 410 20.00 6.48 -3.07
C ARG A 410 19.05 7.52 -3.68
N GLU A 411 18.61 7.32 -4.92
CA GLU A 411 17.65 8.21 -5.58
C GLU A 411 16.28 8.12 -4.93
N TYR A 412 15.86 6.91 -4.60
CA TYR A 412 14.63 6.66 -3.87
C TYR A 412 14.60 7.36 -2.50
N LEU A 413 15.59 7.13 -1.64
CA LEU A 413 15.69 7.76 -0.33
C LEU A 413 15.76 9.30 -0.43
N LYS A 414 16.42 9.83 -1.49
CA LYS A 414 16.40 11.27 -1.77
C LYS A 414 15.02 11.78 -2.17
N ALA A 415 14.23 10.97 -2.88
CA ALA A 415 12.85 11.33 -3.22
C ALA A 415 11.98 11.39 -1.96
N LEU A 416 12.04 10.39 -1.08
CA LEU A 416 11.31 10.38 0.19
C LEU A 416 11.70 11.56 1.08
N LYS A 417 13.00 11.84 1.24
CA LYS A 417 13.46 12.98 2.04
C LYS A 417 12.91 14.32 1.53
N LYS A 418 12.75 14.48 0.22
CA LYS A 418 12.13 15.69 -0.34
C LYS A 418 10.62 15.78 -0.08
N MET A 419 9.99 14.69 0.31
CA MET A 419 8.57 14.65 0.69
C MET A 419 8.36 14.98 2.17
N GLU A 420 9.40 14.94 3.00
CA GLU A 420 9.33 15.36 4.40
C GLU A 420 9.22 16.88 4.55
N GLY A 421 9.73 17.67 3.60
CA GLY A 421 9.68 19.14 3.57
C GLY A 421 11.06 19.78 3.60
#